data_d3c23d6dee1da84ff0548797d6ef49e0
#
_entry.id   d3c23d6dee1da84ff0548797d6ef49e0
#
_cell.length_a   1.000
_cell.length_b   1.000
_cell.length_c   1.000
_cell.angle_alpha   90.00
_cell.angle_beta   90.00
_cell.angle_gamma   90.00
#
_symmetry.space_group_name_H-M   'P 1'
#
loop_
_entity.id
_entity.type
_entity.pdbx_description
1 polymer ?
#
loop_
_entity_poly.entity_id
_entity_poly.type
_entity_poly.pdbx_seq_one_letter_code
_entity_poly.pdbx_strand_id
1 'polypeptide(L)'
;MTAPRIAAGEILFSLKTFVAALLALAIAFRWNLRQPYWALLTVLIVAQPYTGMVRSKSLYRFVGTFVGAAMAVFLVPRLVDMPLLLTLALASWVAICLYLSLIDATPRSYAFILAGYTVALIGFPSVLHPDQIFFVALARVEEVCLGILSTFLVNELFFPRSALALYAKRLAALQEEVEAAGRTLLSDTLDRSSFGLRLSRLYLSLFSLGPLSLFAAYDASHPEEIGRLERVRGHLSHVLPLFSEILRYRESLPGWETACRTAAQDSFVRLRESLAEPGEPSPGRPGEVHHALPDLHPFVRGGLSPLCETLLSRLRDVGILVAESRALWHRESPLEISPLPPPAPHRDHDMAALSAAGIFVTILAITAFWRETS
;
A
#
# COMPACT_ATOMS: atom_id res chain seq x y z
N MET A 1 12.76 20.68 -25.28
CA MET A 1 12.73 20.43 -23.82
C MET A 1 11.68 21.35 -23.23
N THR A 2 10.45 20.86 -23.04
CA THR A 2 9.38 21.62 -22.36
C THR A 2 9.67 21.61 -20.86
N ALA A 3 9.83 22.79 -20.25
CA ALA A 3 10.00 22.92 -18.81
C ALA A 3 8.88 22.17 -18.08
N PRO A 4 9.19 21.36 -17.04
CA PRO A 4 8.16 20.65 -16.29
C PRO A 4 7.21 21.71 -15.67
N ARG A 5 5.92 21.65 -16.02
CA ARG A 5 4.91 22.46 -15.36
C ARG A 5 4.78 21.95 -13.93
N ILE A 6 5.37 22.65 -12.99
CA ILE A 6 5.22 22.34 -11.57
C ILE A 6 3.73 22.44 -11.23
N ALA A 7 3.13 21.36 -10.83
CA ALA A 7 1.72 21.34 -10.47
C ALA A 7 1.50 22.19 -9.19
N ALA A 8 0.44 22.99 -9.14
CA ALA A 8 0.10 23.83 -7.97
C ALA A 8 0.11 23.02 -6.65
N GLY A 9 -0.15 21.71 -6.76
CA GLY A 9 -0.09 20.79 -5.64
C GLY A 9 1.30 20.51 -5.08
N GLU A 10 2.33 20.57 -5.91
CA GLU A 10 3.73 20.36 -5.50
C GLU A 10 4.26 21.61 -4.79
N ILE A 11 3.89 22.79 -5.30
CA ILE A 11 4.22 24.08 -4.65
C ILE A 11 3.58 24.14 -3.26
N LEU A 12 2.30 23.78 -3.15
CA LEU A 12 1.60 23.76 -1.87
C LEU A 12 2.24 22.80 -0.87
N PHE A 13 2.65 21.60 -1.33
CA PHE A 13 3.36 20.63 -0.50
C PHE A 13 4.69 21.19 0.01
N SER A 14 5.49 21.77 -0.86
CA SER A 14 6.77 22.39 -0.49
C SER A 14 6.60 23.53 0.50
N LEU A 15 5.57 24.40 0.29
CA LEU A 15 5.27 25.51 1.20
C LEU A 15 4.85 25.02 2.59
N LYS A 16 3.99 24.00 2.65
CA LYS A 16 3.60 23.37 3.93
C LYS A 16 4.80 22.81 4.67
N THR A 17 5.67 22.07 3.96
CA THR A 17 6.87 21.49 4.55
C THR A 17 7.79 22.57 5.08
N PHE A 18 7.96 23.66 4.35
CA PHE A 18 8.77 24.80 4.78
C PHE A 18 8.19 25.47 6.03
N VAL A 19 6.88 25.73 6.07
CA VAL A 19 6.22 26.29 7.24
C VAL A 19 6.33 25.38 8.46
N ALA A 20 6.14 24.07 8.29
CA ALA A 20 6.31 23.11 9.37
C ALA A 20 7.77 23.06 9.90
N ALA A 21 8.75 23.19 9.00
CA ALA A 21 10.16 23.22 9.35
C ALA A 21 10.52 24.50 10.16
N LEU A 22 10.03 25.65 9.72
CA LEU A 22 10.21 26.91 10.45
C LEU A 22 9.55 26.88 11.83
N LEU A 23 8.33 26.32 11.92
CA LEU A 23 7.62 26.17 13.19
C LEU A 23 8.41 25.26 14.15
N ALA A 24 8.87 24.11 13.68
CA ALA A 24 9.68 23.20 14.49
C ALA A 24 10.97 23.84 14.99
N LEU A 25 11.70 24.54 14.12
CA LEU A 25 12.92 25.26 14.50
C LEU A 25 12.65 26.40 15.49
N ALA A 26 11.62 27.21 15.25
CA ALA A 26 11.27 28.31 16.14
C ALA A 26 10.96 27.82 17.56
N ILE A 27 10.19 26.73 17.68
CA ILE A 27 9.90 26.11 18.98
C ILE A 27 11.16 25.50 19.59
N ALA A 28 11.96 24.78 18.80
CA ALA A 28 13.21 24.15 19.27
C ALA A 28 14.19 25.17 19.83
N PHE A 29 14.37 26.32 19.16
CA PHE A 29 15.21 27.42 19.65
C PHE A 29 14.60 28.12 20.87
N ARG A 30 13.27 28.32 20.89
CA ARG A 30 12.58 28.96 22.03
C ARG A 30 12.68 28.14 23.31
N TRP A 31 12.70 26.80 23.19
CA TRP A 31 12.83 25.86 24.31
C TRP A 31 14.28 25.45 24.58
N ASN A 32 15.22 26.01 23.83
CA ASN A 32 16.66 25.73 23.95
C ASN A 32 16.98 24.22 23.91
N LEU A 33 16.36 23.50 22.94
CA LEU A 33 16.62 22.08 22.75
C LEU A 33 18.08 21.85 22.35
N ARG A 34 18.65 20.70 22.77
CA ARG A 34 20.08 20.40 22.60
C ARG A 34 20.52 20.31 21.13
N GLN A 35 19.67 19.73 20.27
CA GLN A 35 20.00 19.46 18.87
C GLN A 35 18.83 19.82 17.93
N PRO A 36 18.49 21.10 17.75
CA PRO A 36 17.32 21.57 16.99
C PRO A 36 17.20 21.01 15.57
N TYR A 37 18.34 20.65 14.96
CA TYR A 37 18.36 20.09 13.60
C TYR A 37 17.66 18.74 13.49
N TRP A 38 17.50 17.97 14.58
CA TRP A 38 16.72 16.73 14.53
C TRP A 38 15.23 16.97 14.39
N ALA A 39 14.71 18.04 14.96
CA ALA A 39 13.33 18.42 14.72
C ALA A 39 13.12 18.80 13.25
N LEU A 40 14.02 19.60 12.66
CA LEU A 40 14.00 19.96 11.25
C LEU A 40 14.07 18.71 10.35
N LEU A 41 15.06 17.84 10.57
CA LEU A 41 15.21 16.59 9.80
C LEU A 41 13.95 15.71 9.92
N THR A 42 13.33 15.68 11.09
CA THR A 42 12.08 14.92 11.29
C THR A 42 10.96 15.48 10.44
N VAL A 43 10.79 16.81 10.37
CA VAL A 43 9.81 17.44 9.49
C VAL A 43 10.05 16.99 8.04
N LEU A 44 11.28 17.12 7.54
CA LEU A 44 11.61 16.78 6.15
C LEU A 44 11.36 15.29 5.83
N ILE A 45 11.64 14.41 6.78
CA ILE A 45 11.44 12.97 6.60
C ILE A 45 9.96 12.59 6.68
N VAL A 46 9.20 13.18 7.60
CA VAL A 46 7.78 12.84 7.84
C VAL A 46 6.86 13.50 6.82
N ALA A 47 7.24 14.66 6.26
CA ALA A 47 6.44 15.35 5.26
C ALA A 47 6.08 14.44 4.10
N GLN A 48 4.79 14.33 3.83
CA GLN A 48 4.20 13.55 2.74
C GLN A 48 3.04 14.34 2.14
N PRO A 49 2.71 14.12 0.84
CA PRO A 49 1.65 14.88 0.17
C PRO A 49 0.24 14.54 0.64
N TYR A 50 0.03 13.39 1.29
CA TYR A 50 -1.29 12.91 1.75
C TYR A 50 -1.30 12.66 3.25
N THR A 51 -2.43 12.98 3.91
CA THR A 51 -2.60 12.90 5.37
C THR A 51 -2.36 11.50 5.92
N GLY A 52 -2.91 10.45 5.31
CA GLY A 52 -2.72 9.08 5.76
C GLY A 52 -1.25 8.63 5.72
N MET A 53 -0.49 9.11 4.74
CA MET A 53 0.95 8.85 4.68
C MET A 53 1.71 9.57 5.81
N VAL A 54 1.34 10.82 6.12
CA VAL A 54 1.92 11.58 7.25
C VAL A 54 1.62 10.88 8.57
N ARG A 55 0.35 10.51 8.80
CA ARG A 55 -0.09 9.83 10.03
C ARG A 55 0.64 8.51 10.26
N SER A 56 0.67 7.68 9.24
CA SER A 56 1.38 6.39 9.28
C SER A 56 2.87 6.58 9.60
N LYS A 57 3.54 7.45 8.85
CA LYS A 57 4.99 7.68 9.01
C LYS A 57 5.34 8.32 10.35
N SER A 58 4.50 9.24 10.83
CA SER A 58 4.61 9.86 12.15
C SER A 58 4.55 8.83 13.27
N LEU A 59 3.52 7.97 13.24
CA LEU A 59 3.31 6.94 14.25
C LEU A 59 4.52 6.00 14.35
N TYR A 60 4.95 5.45 13.20
CA TYR A 60 6.06 4.51 13.20
C TYR A 60 7.41 5.16 13.45
N ARG A 61 7.57 6.46 13.11
CA ARG A 61 8.74 7.22 13.51
C ARG A 61 8.82 7.39 15.03
N PHE A 62 7.70 7.75 15.66
CA PHE A 62 7.64 7.85 17.12
C PHE A 62 7.98 6.53 17.79
N VAL A 63 7.27 5.45 17.42
CA VAL A 63 7.47 4.11 18.01
C VAL A 63 8.90 3.62 17.83
N GLY A 64 9.45 3.70 16.61
CA GLY A 64 10.80 3.22 16.31
C GLY A 64 11.87 4.02 17.06
N THR A 65 11.73 5.35 17.13
CA THR A 65 12.67 6.20 17.88
C THR A 65 12.61 5.89 19.38
N PHE A 66 11.41 5.75 19.95
CA PHE A 66 11.23 5.44 21.36
C PHE A 66 11.83 4.07 21.73
N VAL A 67 11.55 3.03 20.94
CA VAL A 67 12.09 1.68 21.16
C VAL A 67 13.62 1.67 21.04
N GLY A 68 14.16 2.33 20.00
CA GLY A 68 15.62 2.44 19.83
C GLY A 68 16.30 3.22 20.97
N ALA A 69 15.71 4.32 21.40
CA ALA A 69 16.20 5.13 22.52
C ALA A 69 16.18 4.33 23.85
N ALA A 70 15.08 3.64 24.14
CA ALA A 70 14.94 2.80 25.32
C ALA A 70 15.98 1.67 25.32
N MET A 71 16.22 1.04 24.15
CA MET A 71 17.23 -0.01 24.03
C MET A 71 18.66 0.51 24.22
N ALA A 72 18.97 1.72 23.71
CA ALA A 72 20.27 2.34 23.94
C ALA A 72 20.51 2.60 25.44
N VAL A 73 19.53 3.18 26.13
CA VAL A 73 19.58 3.43 27.59
C VAL A 73 19.71 2.13 28.39
N PHE A 74 19.13 1.04 27.86
CA PHE A 74 19.23 -0.27 28.52
C PHE A 74 20.61 -0.93 28.32
N LEU A 75 21.14 -0.94 27.10
CA LEU A 75 22.37 -1.69 26.77
C LEU A 75 23.62 -0.98 27.17
N VAL A 76 23.78 0.32 26.88
CA VAL A 76 25.06 1.01 27.03
C VAL A 76 25.54 1.07 28.47
N PRO A 77 24.73 1.48 29.46
CA PRO A 77 25.25 1.55 30.86
C PRO A 77 25.61 0.19 31.45
N ARG A 78 25.03 -0.90 30.90
CA ARG A 78 25.30 -2.26 31.40
C ARG A 78 26.55 -2.90 30.77
N LEU A 79 26.90 -2.49 29.58
CA LEU A 79 27.90 -3.18 28.76
C LEU A 79 29.08 -2.27 28.40
N VAL A 80 29.12 -1.01 28.88
CA VAL A 80 30.18 -0.04 28.54
C VAL A 80 31.57 -0.53 28.96
N ASP A 81 31.68 -1.24 30.08
CA ASP A 81 32.91 -1.81 30.55
C ASP A 81 33.39 -3.03 29.73
N MET A 82 32.53 -3.55 28.87
CA MET A 82 32.81 -4.71 28.00
C MET A 82 32.60 -4.32 26.53
N PRO A 83 33.51 -3.56 25.89
CA PRO A 83 33.31 -2.93 24.60
C PRO A 83 33.02 -3.93 23.47
N LEU A 84 33.60 -5.13 23.52
CA LEU A 84 33.29 -6.19 22.55
C LEU A 84 31.85 -6.68 22.69
N LEU A 85 31.38 -6.91 23.91
CA LEU A 85 30.02 -7.39 24.18
C LEU A 85 28.97 -6.30 23.84
N LEU A 86 29.28 -5.04 24.14
CA LEU A 86 28.45 -3.90 23.75
C LEU A 86 28.30 -3.83 22.22
N THR A 87 29.41 -3.92 21.49
CA THR A 87 29.38 -3.91 20.01
C THR A 87 28.57 -5.07 19.45
N LEU A 88 28.77 -6.29 19.99
CA LEU A 88 27.99 -7.46 19.59
C LEU A 88 26.48 -7.27 19.85
N ALA A 89 26.12 -6.74 21.03
CA ALA A 89 24.73 -6.48 21.41
C ALA A 89 24.08 -5.43 20.50
N LEU A 90 24.76 -4.32 20.22
CA LEU A 90 24.27 -3.27 19.32
C LEU A 90 24.16 -3.78 17.87
N ALA A 91 25.17 -4.49 17.37
CA ALA A 91 25.13 -5.08 16.02
C ALA A 91 24.00 -6.10 15.87
N SER A 92 23.81 -6.98 16.87
CA SER A 92 22.72 -7.95 16.88
C SER A 92 21.36 -7.28 16.87
N TRP A 93 21.16 -6.23 17.66
CA TRP A 93 19.91 -5.47 17.69
C TRP A 93 19.60 -4.84 16.32
N VAL A 94 20.59 -4.18 15.71
CA VAL A 94 20.44 -3.56 14.38
C VAL A 94 20.12 -4.64 13.33
N ALA A 95 20.81 -5.77 13.35
CA ALA A 95 20.58 -6.89 12.42
C ALA A 95 19.17 -7.47 12.55
N ILE A 96 18.69 -7.69 13.78
CA ILE A 96 17.32 -8.18 14.05
C ILE A 96 16.30 -7.17 13.54
N CYS A 97 16.48 -5.89 13.84
CA CYS A 97 15.58 -4.83 13.37
C CYS A 97 15.55 -4.75 11.84
N LEU A 98 16.69 -4.86 11.16
CA LEU A 98 16.75 -4.88 9.70
C LEU A 98 16.03 -6.11 9.13
N TYR A 99 16.27 -7.29 9.69
CA TYR A 99 15.59 -8.51 9.27
C TYR A 99 14.07 -8.38 9.36
N LEU A 100 13.54 -7.91 10.50
CA LEU A 100 12.12 -7.70 10.71
C LEU A 100 11.55 -6.66 9.73
N SER A 101 12.30 -5.59 9.46
CA SER A 101 11.91 -4.56 8.50
C SER A 101 11.79 -5.08 7.07
N LEU A 102 12.66 -5.99 6.65
CA LEU A 102 12.66 -6.55 5.30
C LEU A 102 11.55 -7.59 5.07
N ILE A 103 11.13 -8.27 6.13
CA ILE A 103 10.03 -9.25 6.05
C ILE A 103 8.66 -8.59 6.10
N ASP A 104 8.54 -7.45 6.77
CA ASP A 104 7.26 -6.75 6.93
C ASP A 104 7.02 -5.80 5.75
N ALA A 105 6.13 -6.21 4.84
CA ALA A 105 5.72 -5.39 3.69
C ALA A 105 4.75 -4.25 4.04
N THR A 106 4.48 -4.03 5.34
CA THR A 106 3.58 -2.97 5.82
C THR A 106 4.34 -1.70 6.23
N PRO A 107 3.67 -0.56 6.44
CA PRO A 107 4.33 0.64 6.96
C PRO A 107 5.03 0.46 8.32
N ARG A 108 4.77 -0.64 9.05
CA ARG A 108 5.43 -1.00 10.30
C ARG A 108 6.93 -1.27 10.12
N SER A 109 7.33 -1.74 8.94
CA SER A 109 8.74 -1.95 8.57
C SER A 109 9.60 -0.74 8.89
N TYR A 110 9.05 0.46 8.74
CA TYR A 110 9.74 1.71 9.05
C TYR A 110 10.08 1.85 10.55
N ALA A 111 9.23 1.37 11.46
CA ALA A 111 9.52 1.41 12.90
C ALA A 111 10.71 0.51 13.26
N PHE A 112 10.81 -0.67 12.66
CA PHE A 112 11.93 -1.57 12.90
C PHE A 112 13.26 -0.97 12.44
N ILE A 113 13.32 -0.43 11.22
CA ILE A 113 14.54 0.24 10.73
C ILE A 113 14.95 1.40 11.65
N LEU A 114 13.97 2.19 12.12
CA LEU A 114 14.25 3.29 13.04
C LEU A 114 14.78 2.81 14.39
N ALA A 115 14.17 1.78 14.97
CA ALA A 115 14.64 1.20 16.23
C ALA A 115 16.07 0.70 16.12
N GLY A 116 16.42 0.12 14.96
CA GLY A 116 17.78 -0.34 14.67
C GLY A 116 18.79 0.82 14.66
N TYR A 117 18.62 1.80 13.77
CA TYR A 117 19.61 2.85 13.63
C TYR A 117 19.61 3.85 14.81
N THR A 118 18.47 4.04 15.50
CA THR A 118 18.40 4.96 16.65
C THR A 118 19.27 4.46 17.80
N VAL A 119 19.29 3.13 18.04
CA VAL A 119 20.17 2.57 19.06
C VAL A 119 21.64 2.85 18.76
N ALA A 120 22.06 2.77 17.51
CA ALA A 120 23.41 3.06 17.10
C ALA A 120 23.74 4.56 17.22
N LEU A 121 22.84 5.43 16.77
CA LEU A 121 23.01 6.90 16.84
C LEU A 121 23.08 7.45 18.25
N ILE A 122 22.42 6.82 19.22
CA ILE A 122 22.49 7.20 20.63
C ILE A 122 23.64 6.45 21.31
N GLY A 123 23.76 5.15 21.06
CA GLY A 123 24.66 4.26 21.78
C GLY A 123 26.14 4.56 21.54
N PHE A 124 26.57 4.62 20.26
CA PHE A 124 27.99 4.83 19.96
C PHE A 124 28.54 6.17 20.48
N PRO A 125 27.90 7.33 20.30
CA PRO A 125 28.39 8.58 20.87
C PRO A 125 28.38 8.61 22.40
N SER A 126 27.50 7.85 23.05
CA SER A 126 27.35 7.84 24.51
C SER A 126 28.31 6.88 25.21
N VAL A 127 29.13 6.12 24.49
CA VAL A 127 30.16 5.22 25.12
C VAL A 127 31.13 5.98 25.96
N LEU A 128 31.52 7.21 25.56
CA LEU A 128 32.47 8.04 26.29
C LEU A 128 31.86 8.73 27.52
N HIS A 129 30.54 8.90 27.55
CA HIS A 129 29.77 9.55 28.61
C HIS A 129 28.49 8.80 28.93
N PRO A 130 28.56 7.56 29.45
CA PRO A 130 27.41 6.68 29.65
C PRO A 130 26.43 7.22 30.70
N ASP A 131 26.86 8.08 31.60
CA ASP A 131 26.05 8.80 32.59
C ASP A 131 25.03 9.77 31.95
N GLN A 132 25.34 10.27 30.75
CA GLN A 132 24.49 11.22 30.04
C GLN A 132 23.51 10.57 29.04
N ILE A 133 23.60 9.26 28.81
CA ILE A 133 22.82 8.60 27.76
C ILE A 133 21.34 8.80 27.91
N PHE A 134 20.79 8.83 29.12
CA PHE A 134 19.37 9.08 29.35
C PHE A 134 18.94 10.45 28.82
N PHE A 135 19.72 11.50 29.08
CA PHE A 135 19.44 12.84 28.60
C PHE A 135 19.62 12.98 27.07
N VAL A 136 20.57 12.25 26.48
CA VAL A 136 20.73 12.19 25.03
C VAL A 136 19.53 11.49 24.38
N ALA A 137 19.09 10.38 24.94
CA ALA A 137 17.94 9.64 24.47
C ALA A 137 16.63 10.45 24.60
N LEU A 138 16.45 11.14 25.74
CA LEU A 138 15.30 12.00 25.99
C LEU A 138 15.25 13.16 25.01
N ALA A 139 16.35 13.89 24.82
CA ALA A 139 16.45 14.98 23.86
C ALA A 139 16.11 14.50 22.44
N ARG A 140 16.58 13.32 22.04
CA ARG A 140 16.24 12.72 20.77
C ARG A 140 14.75 12.48 20.58
N VAL A 141 14.08 11.93 21.60
CA VAL A 141 12.63 11.69 21.56
C VAL A 141 11.87 13.02 21.50
N GLU A 142 12.25 14.00 22.32
CA GLU A 142 11.62 15.34 22.35
C GLU A 142 11.71 16.04 20.98
N GLU A 143 12.88 16.05 20.36
CA GLU A 143 13.12 16.68 19.06
C GLU A 143 12.35 15.99 17.93
N VAL A 144 12.30 14.65 17.96
CA VAL A 144 11.52 13.87 17.00
C VAL A 144 10.01 14.13 17.20
N CYS A 145 9.53 14.15 18.44
CA CYS A 145 8.14 14.48 18.74
C CYS A 145 7.76 15.89 18.26
N LEU A 146 8.62 16.87 18.49
CA LEU A 146 8.41 18.24 18.02
C LEU A 146 8.30 18.30 16.50
N GLY A 147 9.19 17.63 15.77
CA GLY A 147 9.13 17.56 14.31
C GLY A 147 7.85 16.90 13.79
N ILE A 148 7.42 15.79 14.44
CA ILE A 148 6.18 15.12 14.13
C ILE A 148 4.97 16.03 14.36
N LEU A 149 4.88 16.64 15.53
CA LEU A 149 3.76 17.52 15.91
C LEU A 149 3.66 18.73 14.98
N SER A 150 4.78 19.37 14.65
CA SER A 150 4.83 20.50 13.73
C SER A 150 4.34 20.09 12.33
N THR A 151 4.80 18.93 11.82
CA THR A 151 4.35 18.41 10.51
C THR A 151 2.86 18.07 10.52
N PHE A 152 2.40 17.39 11.57
CA PHE A 152 1.01 17.00 11.72
C PHE A 152 0.10 18.24 11.77
N LEU A 153 0.43 19.20 12.62
CA LEU A 153 -0.35 20.44 12.80
C LEU A 153 -0.49 21.20 11.47
N VAL A 154 0.62 21.44 10.78
CA VAL A 154 0.58 22.18 9.50
C VAL A 154 -0.18 21.38 8.43
N ASN A 155 -0.04 20.04 8.39
CA ASN A 155 -0.69 19.25 7.38
C ASN A 155 -2.21 19.10 7.59
N GLU A 156 -2.68 19.07 8.83
CA GLU A 156 -4.11 19.01 9.16
C GLU A 156 -4.80 20.39 9.03
N LEU A 157 -4.11 21.49 9.36
CA LEU A 157 -4.68 22.83 9.30
C LEU A 157 -4.74 23.42 7.88
N PHE A 158 -3.76 23.12 7.04
CA PHE A 158 -3.64 23.72 5.72
C PHE A 158 -3.97 22.72 4.60
N PHE A 159 -5.19 22.77 4.07
CA PHE A 159 -5.62 22.00 2.89
C PHE A 159 -5.26 20.50 2.95
N PRO A 160 -5.84 19.74 3.89
CA PRO A 160 -5.56 18.31 4.02
C PRO A 160 -5.93 17.57 2.73
N ARG A 161 -5.06 16.66 2.28
CA ARG A 161 -5.30 15.81 1.11
C ARG A 161 -5.41 14.36 1.58
N SER A 162 -6.61 13.79 1.48
CA SER A 162 -6.85 12.43 1.93
C SER A 162 -6.25 11.39 0.98
N ALA A 163 -5.50 10.45 1.52
CA ALA A 163 -5.03 9.27 0.82
C ALA A 163 -6.20 8.34 0.46
N LEU A 164 -7.23 8.28 1.32
CA LEU A 164 -8.44 7.49 1.07
C LEU A 164 -9.20 8.02 -0.15
N ALA A 165 -9.38 9.34 -0.27
CA ALA A 165 -10.04 9.94 -1.43
C ALA A 165 -9.27 9.70 -2.73
N LEU A 166 -7.93 9.73 -2.68
CA LEU A 166 -7.09 9.38 -3.82
C LEU A 166 -7.24 7.91 -4.19
N TYR A 167 -7.22 7.02 -3.20
CA TYR A 167 -7.39 5.58 -3.40
C TYR A 167 -8.74 5.28 -4.05
N ALA A 168 -9.83 5.81 -3.49
CA ALA A 168 -11.18 5.66 -4.04
C ALA A 168 -11.25 6.17 -5.48
N LYS A 169 -10.71 7.35 -5.77
CA LYS A 169 -10.70 7.91 -7.14
C LYS A 169 -9.94 7.03 -8.13
N ARG A 170 -8.76 6.53 -7.76
CA ARG A 170 -7.97 5.66 -8.65
C ARG A 170 -8.62 4.30 -8.85
N LEU A 171 -9.24 3.76 -7.80
CA LEU A 171 -9.95 2.49 -7.88
C LEU A 171 -11.19 2.60 -8.78
N ALA A 172 -11.96 3.71 -8.70
CA ALA A 172 -13.07 3.98 -9.60
C ALA A 172 -12.63 4.06 -11.07
N ALA A 173 -11.56 4.80 -11.33
CA ALA A 173 -11.02 4.89 -12.70
C ALA A 173 -10.56 3.52 -13.22
N LEU A 174 -9.92 2.71 -12.37
CA LEU A 174 -9.52 1.35 -12.74
C LEU A 174 -10.74 0.47 -13.05
N GLN A 175 -11.81 0.58 -12.26
CA GLN A 175 -13.05 -0.16 -12.51
C GLN A 175 -13.64 0.20 -13.87
N GLU A 176 -13.75 1.48 -14.20
CA GLU A 176 -14.21 1.95 -15.52
C GLU A 176 -13.35 1.42 -16.66
N GLU A 177 -12.02 1.41 -16.49
CA GLU A 177 -11.08 0.88 -17.47
C GLU A 177 -11.23 -0.64 -17.65
N VAL A 178 -11.45 -1.39 -16.58
CA VAL A 178 -11.70 -2.85 -16.61
C VAL A 178 -13.00 -3.14 -17.35
N GLU A 179 -14.06 -2.41 -17.06
CA GLU A 179 -15.34 -2.55 -17.78
C GLU A 179 -15.20 -2.22 -19.28
N ALA A 180 -14.46 -1.17 -19.61
CA ALA A 180 -14.18 -0.81 -21.01
C ALA A 180 -13.30 -1.88 -21.70
N ALA A 181 -12.37 -2.52 -20.98
CA ALA A 181 -11.60 -3.63 -21.50
C ALA A 181 -12.48 -4.87 -21.76
N GLY A 182 -13.41 -5.18 -20.86
CA GLY A 182 -14.40 -6.25 -21.06
C GLY A 182 -15.23 -6.05 -22.32
N ARG A 183 -15.70 -4.82 -22.57
CA ARG A 183 -16.41 -4.49 -23.82
C ARG A 183 -15.54 -4.69 -25.06
N THR A 184 -14.28 -4.30 -25.01
CA THR A 184 -13.33 -4.47 -26.13
C THR A 184 -13.01 -5.94 -26.36
N LEU A 185 -12.88 -6.75 -25.30
CA LEU A 185 -12.60 -8.17 -25.41
C LEU A 185 -13.64 -8.94 -26.21
N LEU A 186 -14.88 -8.48 -26.19
CA LEU A 186 -16.01 -9.09 -26.89
C LEU A 186 -16.30 -8.46 -28.25
N SER A 187 -15.60 -7.40 -28.63
CA SER A 187 -15.78 -6.75 -29.94
C SER A 187 -15.19 -7.60 -31.09
N ASP A 188 -15.76 -7.46 -32.27
CA ASP A 188 -15.34 -8.18 -33.47
C ASP A 188 -13.95 -7.71 -33.97
N THR A 189 -13.60 -6.46 -33.69
CA THR A 189 -12.39 -5.79 -34.13
C THR A 189 -11.25 -5.85 -33.09
N LEU A 190 -11.20 -6.93 -32.28
CA LEU A 190 -10.19 -7.07 -31.24
C LEU A 190 -8.80 -7.25 -31.87
N ASP A 191 -7.91 -6.29 -31.66
CA ASP A 191 -6.50 -6.46 -31.89
C ASP A 191 -5.83 -7.02 -30.63
N ARG A 192 -5.28 -8.24 -30.74
CA ARG A 192 -4.65 -8.98 -29.65
C ARG A 192 -3.48 -8.24 -29.03
N SER A 193 -2.62 -7.65 -29.86
CA SER A 193 -1.40 -6.98 -29.40
C SER A 193 -1.73 -5.76 -28.55
N SER A 194 -2.64 -4.93 -29.01
CA SER A 194 -3.10 -3.76 -28.27
C SER A 194 -3.86 -4.13 -26.99
N PHE A 195 -4.67 -5.20 -27.03
CA PHE A 195 -5.38 -5.69 -25.85
C PHE A 195 -4.44 -6.27 -24.79
N GLY A 196 -3.43 -7.05 -25.19
CA GLY A 196 -2.40 -7.56 -24.28
C GLY A 196 -1.64 -6.44 -23.56
N LEU A 197 -1.27 -5.38 -24.29
CA LEU A 197 -0.67 -4.19 -23.69
C LEU A 197 -1.61 -3.45 -22.75
N ARG A 198 -2.89 -3.38 -23.09
CA ARG A 198 -3.92 -2.80 -22.22
C ARG A 198 -4.07 -3.58 -20.94
N LEU A 199 -4.16 -4.90 -21.04
CA LEU A 199 -4.27 -5.80 -19.89
C LEU A 199 -3.07 -5.66 -18.94
N SER A 200 -1.85 -5.59 -19.50
CA SER A 200 -0.63 -5.36 -18.70
C SER A 200 -0.68 -4.03 -17.95
N ARG A 201 -1.21 -2.96 -18.57
CA ARG A 201 -1.39 -1.66 -17.88
C ARG A 201 -2.42 -1.76 -16.74
N LEU A 202 -3.53 -2.48 -16.95
CA LEU A 202 -4.53 -2.71 -15.90
C LEU A 202 -3.92 -3.45 -14.70
N TYR A 203 -3.11 -4.48 -14.94
CA TYR A 203 -2.36 -5.16 -13.87
C TYR A 203 -1.43 -4.20 -13.12
N LEU A 204 -0.64 -3.39 -13.83
CA LEU A 204 0.25 -2.41 -13.20
C LEU A 204 -0.54 -1.37 -12.38
N SER A 205 -1.67 -0.90 -12.90
CA SER A 205 -2.56 0.02 -12.18
C SER A 205 -3.10 -0.62 -10.91
N LEU A 206 -3.59 -1.86 -10.98
CA LEU A 206 -4.09 -2.61 -9.83
C LEU A 206 -3.00 -2.82 -8.76
N PHE A 207 -1.79 -3.24 -9.16
CA PHE A 207 -0.67 -3.42 -8.25
C PHE A 207 -0.25 -2.11 -7.57
N SER A 208 -0.29 -0.99 -8.29
CA SER A 208 0.05 0.33 -7.75
C SER A 208 -0.92 0.81 -6.65
N LEU A 209 -2.13 0.23 -6.57
CA LEU A 209 -3.12 0.55 -5.54
C LEU A 209 -2.80 -0.11 -4.19
N GLY A 210 -2.07 -1.24 -4.18
CA GLY A 210 -1.77 -1.96 -2.93
C GLY A 210 -1.06 -1.11 -1.87
N PRO A 211 0.07 -0.45 -2.16
CA PRO A 211 0.71 0.45 -1.19
C PRO A 211 -0.18 1.63 -0.78
N LEU A 212 -0.99 2.16 -1.70
CA LEU A 212 -1.87 3.29 -1.42
C LEU A 212 -3.00 2.92 -0.45
N SER A 213 -3.54 1.71 -0.55
CA SER A 213 -4.59 1.23 0.35
C SER A 213 -4.12 1.14 1.80
N LEU A 214 -2.86 0.73 2.01
CA LEU A 214 -2.27 0.70 3.34
C LEU A 214 -2.24 2.09 4.00
N PHE A 215 -1.96 3.14 3.24
CA PHE A 215 -1.99 4.52 3.74
C PHE A 215 -3.41 5.06 3.86
N ALA A 216 -4.32 4.68 2.95
CA ALA A 216 -5.72 5.06 3.00
C ALA A 216 -6.39 4.61 4.31
N ALA A 217 -5.97 3.46 4.86
CA ALA A 217 -6.46 2.95 6.14
C ALA A 217 -6.21 3.91 7.32
N TYR A 218 -5.17 4.75 7.27
CA TYR A 218 -4.88 5.75 8.31
C TYR A 218 -5.72 7.02 8.19
N ASP A 219 -6.41 7.21 7.05
CA ASP A 219 -7.33 8.33 6.82
C ASP A 219 -8.79 7.94 7.03
N ALA A 220 -9.11 6.65 6.97
CA ALA A 220 -10.47 6.16 7.09
C ALA A 220 -11.05 6.47 8.48
N SER A 221 -12.21 7.11 8.51
CA SER A 221 -12.95 7.39 9.76
C SER A 221 -13.57 6.11 10.33
N HIS A 222 -13.94 5.17 9.45
CA HIS A 222 -14.52 3.87 9.81
C HIS A 222 -13.79 2.74 9.07
N PRO A 223 -13.45 1.65 9.78
CA PRO A 223 -12.79 0.47 9.17
C PRO A 223 -13.58 -0.16 8.02
N GLU A 224 -14.91 -0.02 8.05
CA GLU A 224 -15.80 -0.56 7.02
C GLU A 224 -15.61 0.10 5.66
N GLU A 225 -15.22 1.39 5.63
CA GLU A 225 -15.03 2.14 4.40
C GLU A 225 -13.85 1.59 3.59
N ILE A 226 -12.71 1.43 4.23
CA ILE A 226 -11.54 0.84 3.57
C ILE A 226 -11.77 -0.64 3.23
N GLY A 227 -12.44 -1.40 4.12
CA GLY A 227 -12.79 -2.80 3.88
C GLY A 227 -13.65 -2.99 2.64
N ARG A 228 -14.59 -2.08 2.38
CA ARG A 228 -15.40 -2.09 1.17
C ARG A 228 -14.57 -1.84 -0.09
N LEU A 229 -13.72 -0.81 -0.11
CA LEU A 229 -12.83 -0.51 -1.23
C LEU A 229 -11.84 -1.64 -1.51
N GLU A 230 -11.33 -2.30 -0.46
CA GLU A 230 -10.46 -3.47 -0.60
C GLU A 230 -11.20 -4.68 -1.22
N ARG A 231 -12.46 -4.90 -0.89
CA ARG A 231 -13.27 -5.92 -1.58
C ARG A 231 -13.43 -5.61 -3.07
N VAL A 232 -13.74 -4.36 -3.43
CA VAL A 232 -13.77 -3.94 -4.85
C VAL A 232 -12.44 -4.24 -5.55
N ARG A 233 -11.32 -3.87 -4.93
CA ARG A 233 -9.99 -4.17 -5.47
C ARG A 233 -9.74 -5.67 -5.60
N GLY A 234 -10.18 -6.44 -4.62
CA GLY A 234 -10.14 -7.91 -4.65
C GLY A 234 -10.88 -8.49 -5.85
N HIS A 235 -12.13 -8.05 -6.09
CA HIS A 235 -12.90 -8.50 -7.26
C HIS A 235 -12.20 -8.16 -8.58
N LEU A 236 -11.68 -6.94 -8.73
CA LEU A 236 -10.91 -6.56 -9.92
C LEU A 236 -9.67 -7.43 -10.13
N SER A 237 -9.02 -7.87 -9.04
CA SER A 237 -7.85 -8.77 -9.12
C SER A 237 -8.21 -10.17 -9.66
N HIS A 238 -9.44 -10.62 -9.50
CA HIS A 238 -9.94 -11.88 -10.05
C HIS A 238 -10.49 -11.74 -11.48
N VAL A 239 -10.99 -10.56 -11.86
CA VAL A 239 -11.49 -10.29 -13.23
C VAL A 239 -10.35 -10.30 -14.25
N LEU A 240 -9.19 -9.71 -13.94
CA LEU A 240 -8.10 -9.59 -14.90
C LEU A 240 -7.53 -10.93 -15.42
N PRO A 241 -7.30 -11.96 -14.57
CA PRO A 241 -6.93 -13.31 -15.05
C PRO A 241 -7.98 -13.91 -15.96
N LEU A 242 -9.28 -13.73 -15.65
CA LEU A 242 -10.37 -14.24 -16.48
C LEU A 242 -10.34 -13.62 -17.89
N PHE A 243 -9.99 -12.34 -18.03
CA PHE A 243 -9.79 -11.72 -19.35
C PHE A 243 -8.68 -12.40 -20.14
N SER A 244 -7.59 -12.80 -19.51
CA SER A 244 -6.50 -13.54 -20.15
C SER A 244 -6.96 -14.94 -20.61
N GLU A 245 -7.78 -15.60 -19.81
CA GLU A 245 -8.35 -16.90 -20.15
C GLU A 245 -9.33 -16.79 -21.31
N ILE A 246 -10.27 -15.85 -21.25
CA ILE A 246 -11.25 -15.60 -22.31
C ILE A 246 -10.55 -15.30 -23.65
N LEU A 247 -9.48 -14.48 -23.61
CA LEU A 247 -8.69 -14.19 -24.80
C LEU A 247 -8.12 -15.47 -25.43
N ARG A 248 -7.56 -16.37 -24.60
CA ARG A 248 -7.02 -17.67 -25.07
C ARG A 248 -8.09 -18.56 -25.66
N TYR A 249 -9.26 -18.69 -25.03
CA TYR A 249 -10.36 -19.51 -25.54
C TYR A 249 -10.86 -18.97 -26.87
N ARG A 250 -11.01 -17.65 -27.01
CA ARG A 250 -11.39 -16.99 -28.25
C ARG A 250 -10.45 -17.32 -29.40
N GLU A 251 -9.16 -17.46 -29.15
CA GLU A 251 -8.13 -17.81 -30.14
C GLU A 251 -8.15 -19.27 -30.52
N SER A 252 -8.50 -20.16 -29.59
CA SER A 252 -8.51 -21.60 -29.80
C SER A 252 -9.75 -22.09 -30.54
N LEU A 253 -10.80 -21.25 -30.66
CA LEU A 253 -12.02 -21.60 -31.37
C LEU A 253 -11.86 -21.28 -32.87
N PRO A 254 -11.75 -22.29 -33.76
CA PRO A 254 -11.62 -22.07 -35.19
C PRO A 254 -12.91 -21.44 -35.73
N GLY A 255 -12.74 -20.20 -36.22
CA GLY A 255 -13.85 -19.45 -36.82
C GLY A 255 -14.84 -18.84 -35.84
N TRP A 256 -14.53 -18.79 -34.51
CA TRP A 256 -15.41 -18.18 -33.49
C TRP A 256 -16.86 -18.49 -33.82
N GLU A 257 -17.25 -19.79 -33.65
CA GLU A 257 -18.55 -20.32 -34.04
C GLU A 257 -19.65 -19.31 -33.88
N THR A 258 -20.40 -19.02 -34.93
CA THR A 258 -21.43 -17.94 -34.95
C THR A 258 -22.41 -18.08 -33.76
N ALA A 259 -22.72 -19.31 -33.37
CA ALA A 259 -23.59 -19.61 -32.24
C ALA A 259 -22.93 -19.23 -30.88
N CYS A 260 -21.65 -19.54 -30.70
CA CYS A 260 -20.91 -19.19 -29.50
C CYS A 260 -20.74 -17.68 -29.36
N ARG A 261 -20.45 -17.01 -30.47
CA ARG A 261 -20.32 -15.56 -30.53
C ARG A 261 -21.65 -14.86 -30.20
N THR A 262 -22.78 -15.33 -30.77
CA THR A 262 -24.10 -14.77 -30.49
C THR A 262 -24.47 -14.96 -29.02
N ALA A 263 -24.25 -16.17 -28.46
CA ALA A 263 -24.48 -16.44 -27.04
C ALA A 263 -23.63 -15.60 -26.11
N ALA A 264 -22.35 -15.38 -26.45
CA ALA A 264 -21.44 -14.53 -25.68
C ALA A 264 -21.84 -13.05 -25.74
N GLN A 265 -22.21 -12.55 -26.92
CA GLN A 265 -22.71 -11.19 -27.11
C GLN A 265 -24.02 -10.94 -26.39
N ASP A 266 -25.01 -11.86 -26.50
CA ASP A 266 -26.28 -11.77 -25.78
C ASP A 266 -26.06 -11.79 -24.26
N SER A 267 -25.21 -12.67 -23.79
CA SER A 267 -24.88 -12.73 -22.35
C SER A 267 -24.26 -11.42 -21.86
N PHE A 268 -23.41 -10.81 -22.67
CA PHE A 268 -22.76 -9.55 -22.33
C PHE A 268 -23.70 -8.34 -22.47
N VAL A 269 -24.60 -8.33 -23.45
CA VAL A 269 -25.59 -7.28 -23.59
C VAL A 269 -26.53 -7.29 -22.39
N ARG A 270 -27.06 -8.45 -22.01
CA ARG A 270 -27.93 -8.61 -20.82
C ARG A 270 -27.20 -8.23 -19.54
N LEU A 271 -25.92 -8.63 -19.42
CA LEU A 271 -25.07 -8.21 -18.31
C LEU A 271 -24.88 -6.69 -18.26
N ARG A 272 -24.64 -6.07 -19.43
CA ARG A 272 -24.55 -4.62 -19.57
C ARG A 272 -25.85 -3.92 -19.23
N GLU A 273 -26.99 -4.44 -19.67
CA GLU A 273 -28.31 -3.90 -19.39
C GLU A 273 -28.63 -4.00 -17.90
N SER A 274 -28.38 -5.16 -17.27
CA SER A 274 -28.54 -5.33 -15.82
C SER A 274 -27.62 -4.42 -14.99
N LEU A 275 -26.49 -3.96 -15.58
CA LEU A 275 -25.56 -3.03 -14.97
C LEU A 275 -25.84 -1.56 -15.33
N ALA A 276 -26.64 -1.28 -16.37
CA ALA A 276 -26.88 0.08 -16.89
C ALA A 276 -28.15 0.72 -16.33
N GLU A 277 -29.08 -0.05 -15.77
CA GLU A 277 -30.28 0.51 -15.16
C GLU A 277 -29.99 1.05 -13.76
N PRO A 278 -30.01 2.37 -13.54
CA PRO A 278 -30.26 2.95 -12.23
C PRO A 278 -31.77 2.91 -12.00
N GLY A 279 -32.37 1.73 -12.07
CA GLY A 279 -33.73 1.51 -11.66
C GLY A 279 -33.75 1.42 -10.15
N GLU A 280 -34.84 1.98 -9.55
CA GLU A 280 -35.11 1.96 -8.13
C GLU A 280 -34.73 0.62 -7.50
N PRO A 281 -34.02 0.61 -6.36
CA PRO A 281 -33.72 -0.63 -5.66
C PRO A 281 -35.03 -1.32 -5.30
N SER A 282 -35.41 -2.33 -6.07
CA SER A 282 -36.40 -3.28 -5.59
C SER A 282 -35.86 -3.80 -4.25
N PRO A 283 -36.64 -3.77 -3.17
CA PRO A 283 -36.23 -4.29 -1.88
C PRO A 283 -36.22 -5.84 -1.93
N GLY A 284 -35.37 -6.37 -2.77
CA GLY A 284 -35.16 -7.80 -2.99
C GLY A 284 -33.98 -8.28 -2.15
N ARG A 285 -34.19 -9.43 -1.54
CA ARG A 285 -33.30 -10.11 -0.61
C ARG A 285 -31.88 -10.30 -1.17
N PRO A 286 -30.84 -10.40 -0.30
CA PRO A 286 -29.40 -10.53 -0.69
C PRO A 286 -29.04 -11.74 -1.58
N GLY A 287 -29.97 -12.63 -1.89
CA GLY A 287 -29.77 -13.76 -2.79
C GLY A 287 -30.16 -13.53 -4.25
N GLU A 288 -30.77 -12.39 -4.59
CA GLU A 288 -31.36 -12.18 -5.93
C GLU A 288 -30.37 -11.71 -6.99
N VAL A 289 -29.20 -11.21 -6.64
CA VAL A 289 -28.16 -10.88 -7.64
C VAL A 289 -27.69 -12.14 -8.39
N HIS A 290 -27.67 -13.30 -7.73
CA HIS A 290 -27.41 -14.58 -8.38
C HIS A 290 -28.55 -15.05 -9.30
N HIS A 291 -29.78 -14.59 -9.08
CA HIS A 291 -30.95 -14.93 -9.88
C HIS A 291 -31.24 -13.91 -11.00
N ALA A 292 -30.72 -12.69 -10.91
CA ALA A 292 -30.88 -11.66 -11.93
C ALA A 292 -29.95 -11.86 -13.15
N LEU A 293 -28.89 -12.66 -12.99
CA LEU A 293 -28.11 -13.10 -14.14
C LEU A 293 -28.88 -14.19 -14.87
N PRO A 294 -29.22 -13.99 -16.17
CA PRO A 294 -30.00 -14.97 -16.91
C PRO A 294 -29.31 -16.32 -16.84
N ASP A 295 -30.07 -17.35 -16.46
CA ASP A 295 -29.64 -18.72 -16.58
C ASP A 295 -29.17 -18.97 -18.02
N LEU A 296 -27.86 -19.17 -18.20
CA LEU A 296 -27.30 -19.54 -19.51
C LEU A 296 -27.75 -20.96 -19.96
N HIS A 297 -28.47 -21.67 -19.08
CA HIS A 297 -29.00 -23.01 -19.31
C HIS A 297 -29.88 -23.18 -20.55
N PRO A 298 -30.69 -22.20 -21.01
CA PRO A 298 -31.48 -22.40 -22.21
C PRO A 298 -30.66 -22.56 -23.50
N PHE A 299 -29.45 -22.00 -23.54
CA PHE A 299 -28.60 -22.03 -24.74
C PHE A 299 -27.74 -23.30 -24.82
N VAL A 300 -27.53 -24.03 -23.71
CA VAL A 300 -26.68 -25.25 -23.64
C VAL A 300 -27.37 -26.47 -24.30
N ARG A 301 -28.67 -26.42 -24.57
CA ARG A 301 -29.39 -27.53 -25.22
C ARG A 301 -29.09 -27.74 -26.70
N GLY A 302 -28.20 -26.96 -27.30
CA GLY A 302 -27.92 -26.97 -28.74
C GLY A 302 -26.54 -27.43 -29.18
N GLY A 303 -25.79 -28.25 -28.41
CA GLY A 303 -24.57 -28.88 -28.92
C GLY A 303 -23.38 -27.90 -29.11
N LEU A 304 -23.22 -26.93 -28.22
CA LEU A 304 -22.03 -26.06 -28.17
C LEU A 304 -20.79 -26.90 -27.85
N SER A 305 -19.63 -26.50 -28.40
CA SER A 305 -18.37 -27.15 -28.06
C SER A 305 -18.01 -26.95 -26.58
N PRO A 306 -17.33 -27.89 -25.90
CA PRO A 306 -16.91 -27.75 -24.50
C PRO A 306 -16.10 -26.48 -24.23
N LEU A 307 -15.35 -25.99 -25.24
CA LEU A 307 -14.62 -24.74 -25.18
C LEU A 307 -15.55 -23.51 -25.12
N CYS A 308 -16.66 -23.54 -25.85
CA CYS A 308 -17.65 -22.48 -25.81
C CYS A 308 -18.37 -22.44 -24.46
N GLU A 309 -18.74 -23.59 -23.91
CA GLU A 309 -19.32 -23.68 -22.56
C GLU A 309 -18.39 -23.11 -21.50
N THR A 310 -17.09 -23.43 -21.59
CA THR A 310 -16.08 -22.87 -20.67
C THR A 310 -15.96 -21.37 -20.82
N LEU A 311 -15.93 -20.85 -22.05
CA LEU A 311 -15.89 -19.41 -22.30
C LEU A 311 -17.11 -18.69 -21.70
N LEU A 312 -18.30 -19.23 -21.90
CA LEU A 312 -19.54 -18.67 -21.36
C LEU A 312 -19.55 -18.68 -19.83
N SER A 313 -19.04 -19.74 -19.21
CA SER A 313 -18.90 -19.79 -17.75
C SER A 313 -17.96 -18.70 -17.23
N ARG A 314 -16.82 -18.47 -17.90
CA ARG A 314 -15.88 -17.40 -17.53
C ARG A 314 -16.45 -15.99 -17.73
N LEU A 315 -17.24 -15.79 -18.78
CA LEU A 315 -17.98 -14.53 -18.98
C LEU A 315 -18.99 -14.28 -17.86
N ARG A 316 -19.68 -15.34 -17.43
CA ARG A 316 -20.59 -15.25 -16.28
C ARG A 316 -19.84 -14.87 -15.00
N ASP A 317 -18.69 -15.51 -14.72
CA ASP A 317 -17.86 -15.20 -13.54
C ASP A 317 -17.41 -13.73 -13.55
N VAL A 318 -16.97 -13.22 -14.70
CA VAL A 318 -16.65 -11.79 -14.89
C VAL A 318 -17.85 -10.91 -14.56
N GLY A 319 -19.02 -11.28 -15.07
CA GLY A 319 -20.25 -10.54 -14.86
C GLY A 319 -20.64 -10.43 -13.39
N ILE A 320 -20.59 -11.54 -12.68
CA ILE A 320 -20.88 -11.58 -11.24
C ILE A 320 -19.91 -10.64 -10.49
N LEU A 321 -18.60 -10.78 -10.71
CA LEU A 321 -17.59 -9.99 -10.03
C LEU A 321 -17.71 -8.48 -10.30
N VAL A 322 -18.08 -8.10 -11.54
CA VAL A 322 -18.28 -6.69 -11.89
C VAL A 322 -19.57 -6.14 -11.25
N ALA A 323 -20.66 -6.93 -11.25
CA ALA A 323 -21.90 -6.54 -10.60
C ALA A 323 -21.72 -6.35 -9.08
N GLU A 324 -21.08 -7.31 -8.42
CA GLU A 324 -20.76 -7.22 -6.99
C GLU A 324 -19.85 -6.04 -6.67
N SER A 325 -18.86 -5.77 -7.52
CA SER A 325 -17.96 -4.62 -7.39
C SER A 325 -18.74 -3.30 -7.44
N ARG A 326 -19.72 -3.16 -8.34
CA ARG A 326 -20.60 -1.98 -8.44
C ARG A 326 -21.53 -1.84 -7.23
N ALA A 327 -22.17 -2.93 -6.80
CA ALA A 327 -23.03 -2.93 -5.62
C ALA A 327 -22.26 -2.48 -4.35
N LEU A 328 -21.04 -2.95 -4.18
CA LEU A 328 -20.16 -2.51 -3.10
C LEU A 328 -19.80 -1.02 -3.20
N TRP A 329 -19.66 -0.49 -4.42
CA TRP A 329 -19.36 0.91 -4.63
C TRP A 329 -20.51 1.83 -4.23
N HIS A 330 -21.75 1.45 -4.57
CA HIS A 330 -22.96 2.26 -4.32
C HIS A 330 -23.55 2.10 -2.92
N ARG A 331 -22.94 1.34 -2.02
CA ARG A 331 -23.43 1.05 -0.65
C ARG A 331 -24.75 0.27 -0.60
N GLU A 332 -25.13 -0.38 -1.68
CA GLU A 332 -26.46 -0.97 -1.81
C GLU A 332 -26.61 -2.35 -1.15
N SER A 333 -25.58 -2.89 -0.51
CA SER A 333 -25.71 -4.24 0.04
C SER A 333 -24.92 -4.47 1.33
N PRO A 334 -25.56 -5.01 2.38
CA PRO A 334 -24.88 -5.74 3.43
C PRO A 334 -24.62 -7.17 2.94
N LEU A 335 -23.93 -7.33 1.80
CA LEU A 335 -23.55 -8.66 1.35
C LEU A 335 -22.48 -9.18 2.33
N GLU A 336 -22.80 -10.26 3.06
CA GLU A 336 -21.85 -11.18 3.66
C GLU A 336 -21.05 -11.89 2.55
N ILE A 337 -20.39 -11.11 1.69
CA ILE A 337 -19.45 -11.68 0.73
C ILE A 337 -18.22 -12.02 1.55
N SER A 338 -17.94 -13.30 1.66
CA SER A 338 -16.73 -13.82 2.28
C SER A 338 -15.53 -13.07 1.66
N PRO A 339 -14.72 -12.39 2.46
CA PRO A 339 -13.59 -11.65 1.90
C PRO A 339 -12.67 -12.66 1.22
N LEU A 340 -12.47 -12.49 -0.09
CA LEU A 340 -11.42 -13.22 -0.79
C LEU A 340 -10.10 -12.91 -0.09
N PRO A 341 -9.35 -13.92 0.37
CA PRO A 341 -8.11 -13.67 1.09
C PRO A 341 -7.17 -12.88 0.18
N PRO A 342 -6.60 -11.77 0.68
CA PRO A 342 -5.61 -11.04 -0.09
C PRO A 342 -4.44 -11.99 -0.44
N PRO A 343 -3.84 -11.86 -1.63
CA PRO A 343 -2.68 -12.66 -1.98
C PRO A 343 -1.62 -12.50 -0.90
N ALA A 344 -1.13 -13.61 -0.37
CA ALA A 344 -0.10 -13.59 0.66
C ALA A 344 1.14 -12.84 0.14
N PRO A 345 1.65 -11.83 0.87
CA PRO A 345 2.84 -11.13 0.44
C PRO A 345 4.02 -12.12 0.38
N HIS A 346 4.75 -12.09 -0.73
CA HIS A 346 5.99 -12.85 -0.84
C HIS A 346 6.99 -12.33 0.21
N ARG A 347 7.49 -13.24 1.05
CA ARG A 347 8.49 -12.93 2.08
C ARG A 347 9.77 -13.66 1.74
N ASP A 348 10.78 -12.92 1.34
CA ASP A 348 12.10 -13.46 1.04
C ASP A 348 12.95 -13.48 2.32
N HIS A 349 12.86 -14.60 3.05
CA HIS A 349 13.59 -14.81 4.30
C HIS A 349 15.10 -14.92 4.07
N ASP A 350 15.53 -15.46 2.93
CA ASP A 350 16.94 -15.67 2.63
C ASP A 350 17.65 -14.34 2.36
N MET A 351 17.04 -13.47 1.53
CA MET A 351 17.54 -12.13 1.28
C MET A 351 17.52 -11.25 2.54
N ALA A 352 16.48 -11.36 3.36
CA ALA A 352 16.41 -10.65 4.64
C ALA A 352 17.51 -11.09 5.61
N ALA A 353 17.76 -12.40 5.73
CA ALA A 353 18.81 -12.95 6.59
C ALA A 353 20.21 -12.57 6.10
N LEU A 354 20.45 -12.62 4.77
CA LEU A 354 21.72 -12.22 4.19
C LEU A 354 22.02 -10.72 4.45
N SER A 355 21.03 -9.87 4.27
CA SER A 355 21.13 -8.44 4.53
C SER A 355 21.40 -8.13 6.01
N ALA A 356 20.71 -8.83 6.92
CA ALA A 356 20.92 -8.71 8.36
C ALA A 356 22.33 -9.19 8.77
N ALA A 357 22.82 -10.29 8.23
CA ALA A 357 24.18 -10.76 8.44
C ALA A 357 25.22 -9.76 7.89
N GLY A 358 24.96 -9.18 6.72
CA GLY A 358 25.82 -8.17 6.12
C GLY A 358 25.99 -6.93 7.01
N ILE A 359 24.90 -6.36 7.53
CA ILE A 359 24.98 -5.18 8.43
C ILE A 359 25.67 -5.55 9.76
N PHE A 360 25.41 -6.74 10.30
CA PHE A 360 26.07 -7.22 11.50
C PHE A 360 27.60 -7.26 11.34
N VAL A 361 28.08 -7.90 10.29
CA VAL A 361 29.52 -7.97 9.98
C VAL A 361 30.10 -6.57 9.73
N THR A 362 29.39 -5.71 9.04
CA THR A 362 29.81 -4.33 8.74
C THR A 362 30.02 -3.52 10.03
N ILE A 363 29.10 -3.61 10.98
CA ILE A 363 29.21 -2.91 12.27
C ILE A 363 30.42 -3.44 13.04
N LEU A 364 30.63 -4.75 13.08
CA LEU A 364 31.80 -5.33 13.75
C LEU A 364 33.11 -4.89 13.11
N ALA A 365 33.19 -4.90 11.78
CA ALA A 365 34.41 -4.49 11.06
C ALA A 365 34.75 -3.00 11.29
N ILE A 366 33.73 -2.12 11.20
CA ILE A 366 33.93 -0.68 11.45
C ILE A 366 34.38 -0.43 12.91
N THR A 367 33.77 -1.12 13.86
CA THR A 367 34.11 -0.94 15.27
C THR A 367 35.52 -1.50 15.60
N ALA A 368 35.88 -2.63 14.98
CA ALA A 368 37.24 -3.18 15.12
C ALA A 368 38.28 -2.22 14.54
N PHE A 369 38.04 -1.70 13.32
CA PHE A 369 38.89 -0.71 12.68
C PHE A 369 39.06 0.56 13.54
N TRP A 370 37.95 1.09 14.06
CA TRP A 370 37.98 2.28 14.92
C TRP A 370 38.82 2.04 16.19
N ARG A 371 38.68 0.84 16.79
CA ARG A 371 39.46 0.49 18.00
C ARG A 371 40.96 0.37 17.76
N GLU A 372 41.38 -0.07 16.55
CA GLU A 372 42.81 -0.18 16.21
C GLU A 372 43.42 1.17 15.83
N THR A 373 42.63 2.14 15.42
CA THR A 373 43.10 3.46 14.95
C THR A 373 42.95 4.58 15.97
N SER A 374 42.27 4.33 17.09
CA SER A 374 42.08 5.28 18.21
C SER A 374 42.98 4.93 19.39
#